data_95985a8b4b0965607e7a16558add1a4a
#
_entry.id   95985a8b4b0965607e7a16558add1a4a
#
_cell.length_a   1.000
_cell.length_b   1.000
_cell.length_c   1.000
_cell.angle_alpha   90.00
_cell.angle_beta   90.00
_cell.angle_gamma   90.00
#
_symmetry.space_group_name_H-M   'P 1'
#
loop_
_entity.id
_entity.type
_entity.pdbx_description
1 polymer ?
#
loop_
_entity_poly.entity_id
_entity_poly.type
_entity_poly.pdbx_seq_one_letter_code
_entity_poly.pdbx_strand_id
1 'polypeptide(L)'
;MDSYALQSYEYDLPSELIASYPASPRESARLLIYERASKKITHSSFKNLFKFIPPSTTIILNDTRVLKARIYGTRLSKIPAQNPLSKNDKVKEKTQDKSQNQSSGGKREILFHRFISKDEVLQEVSQDKNITEILSQSQVDFYALCQTKGKLKNGDIIALEKGYEARVLATLPSGYKVIAFFYQQKQCTQYEIIKMLETIGHIPLPPYIKREDSPLDESQYQTVFATQNGSIAAPTASLHFSKSMLKELCLRFSTATLTLHIGAGTFAPVVSEDIRLHKMHKEWLSIPPKTQEAIKNASKILCVGSSSMRSVECYARALTNALNITQKEVAQKSAQNEQKSQHLSSDFTNDFASEVASDFALDFTSDFQMQCDIFLHPQNPPIKTDFLLTNFHLPKSTLIMLVASMVGLDEWRKIYNEAIVQKYRFYSYGDAMLIL
;
A
#
# COMPACT_ATOMS: atom_id res chain seq x y z
N MET A 1 12.30 -9.31 26.44
CA MET A 1 11.21 -8.34 26.12
C MET A 1 10.05 -9.08 25.51
N ASP A 2 8.81 -8.67 25.81
CA ASP A 2 7.63 -9.27 25.20
C ASP A 2 7.46 -8.76 23.74
N SER A 3 7.52 -9.66 22.79
CA SER A 3 7.39 -9.35 21.36
C SER A 3 5.95 -8.97 20.95
N TYR A 4 4.98 -9.17 21.79
CA TYR A 4 3.59 -8.75 21.57
C TYR A 4 3.27 -7.38 22.17
N ALA A 5 4.11 -6.87 23.08
CA ALA A 5 3.90 -5.55 23.66
C ALA A 5 4.31 -4.44 22.70
N LEU A 6 3.42 -3.50 22.38
CA LEU A 6 3.69 -2.35 21.53
C LEU A 6 4.91 -1.54 22.02
N GLN A 7 5.06 -1.41 23.33
CA GLN A 7 6.19 -0.72 23.97
C GLN A 7 7.55 -1.35 23.61
N SER A 8 7.60 -2.62 23.22
CA SER A 8 8.82 -3.27 22.76
C SER A 8 9.36 -2.71 21.43
N TYR A 9 8.58 -1.88 20.74
CA TYR A 9 8.92 -1.24 19.46
C TYR A 9 9.06 0.28 19.58
N GLU A 10 9.19 0.78 20.81
CA GLU A 10 9.48 2.18 21.10
C GLU A 10 10.97 2.47 21.01
N TYR A 11 11.30 3.64 20.53
CA TYR A 11 12.65 4.22 20.60
C TYR A 11 12.56 5.75 20.49
N ASP A 12 13.54 6.45 21.04
CA ASP A 12 13.61 7.91 20.97
C ASP A 12 14.26 8.32 19.65
N LEU A 13 13.51 9.05 18.83
CA LEU A 13 14.00 9.59 17.57
C LEU A 13 14.12 11.10 17.67
N PRO A 14 15.34 11.66 17.58
CA PRO A 14 15.55 13.10 17.47
C PRO A 14 14.86 13.65 16.22
N SER A 15 14.05 14.69 16.39
CA SER A 15 13.23 15.26 15.31
C SER A 15 14.04 15.79 14.13
N GLU A 16 15.26 16.25 14.38
CA GLU A 16 16.22 16.74 13.40
C GLU A 16 16.72 15.65 12.43
N LEU A 17 16.57 14.37 12.79
CA LEU A 17 16.92 13.26 11.91
C LEU A 17 15.80 12.91 10.92
N ILE A 18 14.62 13.49 11.05
CA ILE A 18 13.50 13.27 10.13
C ILE A 18 13.74 14.06 8.84
N ALA A 19 13.94 13.35 7.74
CA ALA A 19 14.22 13.99 6.45
C ALA A 19 12.96 14.59 5.81
N SER A 20 12.97 15.89 5.52
CA SER A 20 11.91 16.59 4.79
C SER A 20 12.13 16.60 3.27
N TYR A 21 13.34 16.30 2.80
CA TYR A 21 13.73 16.24 1.39
C TYR A 21 14.61 15.03 1.12
N PRO A 22 14.54 14.44 -0.10
CA PRO A 22 15.40 13.33 -0.47
C PRO A 22 16.87 13.76 -0.59
N ALA A 23 17.77 12.79 -0.63
CA ALA A 23 19.15 13.02 -1.02
C ALA A 23 19.21 13.49 -2.48
N SER A 24 20.15 14.38 -2.79
CA SER A 24 20.42 14.85 -4.15
C SER A 24 21.92 14.83 -4.42
N PRO A 25 22.36 14.02 -5.41
CA PRO A 25 21.59 13.02 -6.20
C PRO A 25 21.02 11.89 -5.31
N ARG A 26 20.00 11.17 -5.81
CA ARG A 26 19.25 10.14 -5.03
C ARG A 26 20.17 9.08 -4.43
N GLU A 27 21.14 8.59 -5.20
CA GLU A 27 22.12 7.57 -4.82
C GLU A 27 23.18 8.06 -3.83
N SER A 28 23.22 9.35 -3.48
CA SER A 28 24.09 9.89 -2.43
C SER A 28 23.58 9.61 -1.01
N ALA A 29 22.37 9.08 -0.87
CA ALA A 29 21.85 8.61 0.42
C ALA A 29 22.85 7.65 1.08
N ARG A 30 22.88 7.66 2.42
CA ARG A 30 23.70 6.72 3.18
C ARG A 30 23.05 5.33 3.17
N LEU A 31 23.87 4.31 3.34
CA LEU A 31 23.45 2.90 3.41
C LEU A 31 24.08 2.27 4.66
N LEU A 32 23.23 1.80 5.58
CA LEU A 32 23.64 0.92 6.66
C LEU A 32 23.41 -0.52 6.23
N ILE A 33 24.42 -1.35 6.30
CA ILE A 33 24.35 -2.78 6.01
C ILE A 33 24.42 -3.55 7.34
N TYR A 34 23.45 -4.42 7.56
CA TYR A 34 23.43 -5.34 8.69
C TYR A 34 23.48 -6.78 8.21
N GLU A 35 24.52 -7.50 8.58
CA GLU A 35 24.72 -8.93 8.29
C GLU A 35 24.20 -9.76 9.47
N ARG A 36 23.10 -10.48 9.31
CA ARG A 36 22.48 -11.27 10.39
C ARG A 36 23.38 -12.36 10.95
N ALA A 37 24.14 -13.02 10.06
CA ALA A 37 25.02 -14.14 10.47
C ALA A 37 26.15 -13.68 11.38
N SER A 38 26.80 -12.57 11.09
CA SER A 38 27.94 -12.02 11.84
C SER A 38 27.53 -10.96 12.87
N LYS A 39 26.27 -10.47 12.81
CA LYS A 39 25.76 -9.32 13.56
C LYS A 39 26.55 -8.03 13.33
N LYS A 40 27.23 -7.95 12.20
CA LYS A 40 28.10 -6.83 11.84
C LYS A 40 27.29 -5.71 11.19
N ILE A 41 27.54 -4.47 11.62
CA ILE A 41 27.08 -3.25 10.97
C ILE A 41 28.22 -2.67 10.13
N THR A 42 27.90 -2.29 8.90
CA THR A 42 28.82 -1.62 7.98
C THR A 42 28.15 -0.37 7.43
N HIS A 43 28.88 0.75 7.40
CA HIS A 43 28.39 2.01 6.84
C HIS A 43 28.92 2.23 5.44
N SER A 44 28.06 2.67 4.53
CA SER A 44 28.37 2.94 3.14
C SER A 44 27.49 4.06 2.57
N SER A 45 27.48 4.18 1.25
CA SER A 45 26.58 5.01 0.48
C SER A 45 25.76 4.13 -0.45
N PHE A 46 24.53 4.54 -0.76
CA PHE A 46 23.60 3.79 -1.59
C PHE A 46 24.18 3.45 -2.97
N LYS A 47 25.00 4.32 -3.54
CA LYS A 47 25.73 4.07 -4.80
C LYS A 47 26.58 2.79 -4.79
N ASN A 48 26.96 2.29 -3.61
CA ASN A 48 27.74 1.06 -3.44
C ASN A 48 26.86 -0.18 -3.19
N LEU A 49 25.55 -0.08 -3.21
CA LEU A 49 24.59 -1.14 -2.86
C LEU A 49 24.96 -2.49 -3.48
N PHE A 50 25.29 -2.52 -4.76
CA PHE A 50 25.53 -3.75 -5.52
C PHE A 50 26.80 -4.52 -5.08
N LYS A 51 27.69 -3.91 -4.31
CA LYS A 51 28.86 -4.58 -3.73
C LYS A 51 28.49 -5.51 -2.57
N PHE A 52 27.33 -5.30 -1.97
CA PHE A 52 26.87 -6.02 -0.78
C PHE A 52 25.82 -7.09 -1.09
N ILE A 53 25.13 -6.99 -2.22
CA ILE A 53 24.12 -7.98 -2.60
C ILE A 53 24.81 -9.27 -3.03
N PRO A 54 24.50 -10.44 -2.43
CA PRO A 54 25.06 -11.71 -2.83
C PRO A 54 24.74 -12.05 -4.30
N PRO A 55 25.66 -12.73 -4.99
CA PRO A 55 25.39 -13.23 -6.35
C PRO A 55 24.15 -14.13 -6.39
N SER A 56 23.52 -14.25 -7.56
CA SER A 56 22.32 -15.10 -7.79
C SER A 56 21.09 -14.70 -6.96
N THR A 57 21.07 -13.47 -6.41
CA THR A 57 19.90 -12.92 -5.73
C THR A 57 18.89 -12.43 -6.75
N THR A 58 17.62 -12.84 -6.60
CA THR A 58 16.48 -12.25 -7.33
C THR A 58 15.97 -11.05 -6.57
N ILE A 59 15.85 -9.91 -7.26
CA ILE A 59 15.44 -8.63 -6.66
C ILE A 59 13.99 -8.33 -7.03
N ILE A 60 13.15 -8.13 -6.02
CA ILE A 60 11.73 -7.84 -6.19
C ILE A 60 11.46 -6.37 -5.88
N LEU A 61 10.85 -5.69 -6.86
CA LEU A 61 10.52 -4.27 -6.83
C LEU A 61 8.99 -4.08 -6.84
N ASN A 62 8.49 -3.03 -6.16
CA ASN A 62 7.10 -2.62 -6.26
C ASN A 62 6.99 -1.45 -7.25
N ASP A 63 6.33 -1.67 -8.38
CA ASP A 63 6.21 -0.72 -9.49
C ASP A 63 4.99 0.21 -9.38
N THR A 64 4.34 0.24 -8.23
CA THR A 64 3.21 1.13 -7.98
C THR A 64 3.58 2.59 -8.19
N ARG A 65 2.66 3.36 -8.78
CA ARG A 65 2.80 4.80 -9.04
C ARG A 65 1.90 5.61 -8.11
N VAL A 66 2.49 6.62 -7.48
CA VAL A 66 1.77 7.53 -6.59
C VAL A 66 0.86 8.46 -7.40
N LEU A 67 -0.39 8.55 -6.99
CA LEU A 67 -1.37 9.51 -7.50
C LEU A 67 -1.20 10.86 -6.81
N LYS A 68 -1.55 11.94 -7.49
CA LYS A 68 -1.73 13.27 -6.87
C LYS A 68 -3.05 13.29 -6.07
N ALA A 69 -3.13 12.42 -5.08
CA ALA A 69 -4.37 12.05 -4.40
C ALA A 69 -4.91 13.12 -3.43
N ARG A 70 -4.12 14.17 -3.12
CA ARG A 70 -4.53 15.26 -2.23
C ARG A 70 -5.14 16.40 -3.02
N ILE A 71 -6.37 16.80 -2.67
CA ILE A 71 -7.13 17.84 -3.35
C ILE A 71 -7.55 18.88 -2.32
N TYR A 72 -7.56 20.14 -2.72
CA TYR A 72 -8.03 21.24 -1.90
C TYR A 72 -9.29 21.88 -2.51
N GLY A 73 -10.20 22.33 -1.64
CA GLY A 73 -11.41 23.00 -2.08
C GLY A 73 -12.02 23.86 -0.99
N THR A 74 -13.09 24.55 -1.35
CA THR A 74 -13.86 25.41 -0.45
C THR A 74 -15.29 24.92 -0.34
N ARG A 75 -15.80 24.80 0.87
CA ARG A 75 -17.20 24.39 1.07
C ARG A 75 -18.13 25.50 0.59
N LEU A 76 -19.07 25.17 -0.32
CA LEU A 76 -20.04 26.10 -0.89
C LEU A 76 -21.34 26.13 -0.09
N SER A 77 -22.01 25.00 0.01
CA SER A 77 -23.37 24.88 0.56
C SER A 77 -23.65 23.43 0.94
N LYS A 78 -24.83 23.19 1.49
CA LYS A 78 -25.42 21.85 1.58
C LYS A 78 -26.41 21.64 0.46
N ILE A 79 -26.46 20.48 -0.13
CA ILE A 79 -27.60 20.03 -0.91
C ILE A 79 -28.74 19.75 0.08
N PRO A 80 -29.99 20.18 -0.23
CA PRO A 80 -31.16 19.69 0.50
C PRO A 80 -31.16 18.16 0.52
N ALA A 81 -31.53 17.57 1.65
CA ALA A 81 -31.39 16.15 1.92
C ALA A 81 -32.10 15.19 0.92
N GLN A 82 -32.81 15.70 -0.06
CA GLN A 82 -33.68 14.89 -0.92
C GLN A 82 -32.98 14.17 -2.07
N ASN A 83 -31.90 14.66 -2.65
CA ASN A 83 -31.09 13.89 -3.59
C ASN A 83 -29.75 14.58 -3.96
N PRO A 84 -28.60 14.24 -3.36
CA PRO A 84 -27.30 14.84 -3.67
C PRO A 84 -26.76 14.51 -5.07
N LEU A 85 -27.39 13.57 -5.79
CA LEU A 85 -27.03 13.18 -7.16
C LEU A 85 -27.95 13.79 -8.24
N SER A 86 -29.00 14.55 -7.87
CA SER A 86 -29.97 15.07 -8.81
C SER A 86 -29.36 16.15 -9.72
N LYS A 87 -29.74 16.10 -11.00
CA LYS A 87 -29.34 17.07 -12.03
C LYS A 87 -30.09 18.42 -11.93
N ASN A 88 -31.17 18.51 -11.13
CA ASN A 88 -32.15 19.61 -11.22
C ASN A 88 -32.00 20.68 -10.15
N ASP A 89 -31.07 20.60 -9.24
CA ASP A 89 -30.84 21.72 -8.34
C ASP A 89 -30.05 22.81 -9.08
N LYS A 90 -30.79 23.64 -9.86
CA LYS A 90 -30.29 24.93 -10.29
C LYS A 90 -29.85 25.68 -9.04
N VAL A 91 -28.53 25.73 -8.79
CA VAL A 91 -27.97 26.82 -8.03
C VAL A 91 -28.46 28.07 -8.72
N LYS A 92 -29.41 28.78 -8.11
CA LYS A 92 -29.93 30.06 -8.63
C LYS A 92 -28.69 30.88 -8.95
N GLU A 93 -28.44 31.10 -10.24
CA GLU A 93 -27.56 32.13 -10.71
C GLU A 93 -28.04 33.45 -10.05
N LYS A 94 -27.37 33.83 -8.98
CA LYS A 94 -27.40 35.21 -8.57
C LYS A 94 -26.52 35.94 -9.57
N THR A 95 -27.20 36.52 -10.53
CA THR A 95 -26.72 37.56 -11.43
C THR A 95 -25.67 38.43 -10.75
N GLN A 96 -24.64 38.70 -11.53
CA GLN A 96 -23.60 39.64 -11.32
C GLN A 96 -24.05 40.86 -10.50
N ASP A 97 -23.66 40.89 -9.24
CA ASP A 97 -23.46 42.14 -8.54
C ASP A 97 -22.11 42.05 -7.80
N LYS A 98 -21.19 42.91 -8.21
CA LYS A 98 -19.86 43.05 -7.64
C LYS A 98 -20.00 43.69 -6.25
N SER A 99 -20.22 42.86 -5.25
CA SER A 99 -19.93 43.28 -3.88
C SER A 99 -19.57 42.05 -3.05
N GLN A 100 -18.39 42.12 -2.48
CA GLN A 100 -17.74 41.24 -1.52
C GLN A 100 -18.76 40.57 -0.57
N ASN A 101 -19.09 39.30 -0.86
CA ASN A 101 -19.57 38.38 0.16
C ASN A 101 -18.62 37.19 0.15
N GLN A 102 -17.58 37.29 0.95
CA GLN A 102 -16.70 36.21 1.33
C GLN A 102 -17.57 35.10 1.96
N SER A 103 -17.80 34.03 1.21
CA SER A 103 -18.28 32.79 1.79
C SER A 103 -17.20 32.28 2.75
N SER A 104 -17.46 32.31 4.05
CA SER A 104 -16.55 31.91 5.13
C SER A 104 -16.34 30.41 5.22
N GLY A 105 -16.19 29.73 4.09
CA GLY A 105 -15.86 28.32 4.02
C GLY A 105 -14.33 28.13 4.03
N GLY A 106 -13.73 27.84 5.17
CA GLY A 106 -12.30 27.57 5.23
C GLY A 106 -11.87 26.45 4.27
N LYS A 107 -10.61 26.48 3.84
CA LYS A 107 -9.95 25.46 2.99
C LYS A 107 -10.27 24.05 3.53
N ARG A 108 -10.64 23.15 2.67
CA ARG A 108 -10.89 21.72 2.97
C ARG A 108 -9.89 20.89 2.22
N GLU A 109 -9.40 19.84 2.85
CA GLU A 109 -8.51 18.85 2.23
C GLU A 109 -9.29 17.55 2.03
N ILE A 110 -9.23 17.00 0.85
CA ILE A 110 -9.76 15.68 0.48
C ILE A 110 -8.57 14.85 0.04
N LEU A 111 -8.37 13.70 0.67
CA LEU A 111 -7.37 12.71 0.27
C LEU A 111 -8.11 11.51 -0.33
N PHE A 112 -8.00 11.34 -1.63
CA PHE A 112 -8.51 10.17 -2.35
C PHE A 112 -7.73 8.92 -1.92
N HIS A 113 -8.44 7.83 -1.62
CA HIS A 113 -7.82 6.55 -1.24
C HIS A 113 -7.95 5.50 -2.34
N ARG A 114 -9.17 5.20 -2.72
CA ARG A 114 -9.49 4.21 -3.75
C ARG A 114 -10.89 4.44 -4.29
N PHE A 115 -11.20 3.74 -5.35
CA PHE A 115 -12.60 3.57 -5.73
C PHE A 115 -13.26 2.55 -4.81
N ILE A 116 -14.55 2.75 -4.56
CA ILE A 116 -15.42 1.85 -3.80
C ILE A 116 -16.66 1.58 -4.63
N SER A 117 -17.06 0.31 -4.75
CA SER A 117 -18.25 -0.05 -5.50
C SER A 117 -19.52 0.40 -4.75
N LYS A 118 -20.60 0.57 -5.50
CA LYS A 118 -21.93 0.86 -4.93
C LYS A 118 -22.35 -0.23 -3.93
N ASP A 119 -22.10 -1.49 -4.25
CA ASP A 119 -22.46 -2.62 -3.40
C ASP A 119 -21.65 -2.63 -2.09
N GLU A 120 -20.33 -2.36 -2.14
CA GLU A 120 -19.52 -2.22 -0.93
C GLU A 120 -20.04 -1.11 -0.01
N VAL A 121 -20.42 0.06 -0.59
CA VAL A 121 -21.00 1.16 0.20
C VAL A 121 -22.31 0.73 0.84
N LEU A 122 -23.21 0.10 0.08
CA LEU A 122 -24.51 -0.36 0.58
C LEU A 122 -24.37 -1.38 1.72
N GLN A 123 -23.37 -2.26 1.67
CA GLN A 123 -23.07 -3.19 2.76
C GLN A 123 -22.67 -2.46 4.04
N GLU A 124 -21.85 -1.41 3.95
CA GLU A 124 -21.37 -0.67 5.12
C GLU A 124 -22.41 0.29 5.70
N VAL A 125 -23.35 0.82 4.88
CA VAL A 125 -24.34 1.83 5.29
C VAL A 125 -25.77 1.29 5.31
N SER A 126 -25.98 -0.02 5.30
CA SER A 126 -27.28 -0.69 5.16
C SER A 126 -28.34 -0.23 6.18
N GLN A 127 -27.94 0.34 7.30
CA GLN A 127 -28.85 0.89 8.34
C GLN A 127 -29.30 2.35 8.07
N ASP A 128 -28.64 3.05 7.13
CA ASP A 128 -29.00 4.44 6.77
C ASP A 128 -29.91 4.46 5.52
N LYS A 129 -31.24 4.47 5.75
CA LYS A 129 -32.24 4.44 4.68
C LYS A 129 -32.10 5.59 3.67
N ASN A 130 -31.69 6.79 4.12
CA ASN A 130 -31.52 7.95 3.24
C ASN A 130 -30.36 7.74 2.27
N ILE A 131 -29.22 7.24 2.76
CA ILE A 131 -28.06 6.96 1.91
C ILE A 131 -28.37 5.81 0.95
N THR A 132 -29.02 4.76 1.45
CA THR A 132 -29.42 3.61 0.62
C THR A 132 -30.33 4.04 -0.53
N GLU A 133 -31.30 4.92 -0.27
CA GLU A 133 -32.20 5.46 -1.31
C GLU A 133 -31.44 6.33 -2.33
N ILE A 134 -30.56 7.23 -1.89
CA ILE A 134 -29.73 8.06 -2.76
C ILE A 134 -28.86 7.20 -3.69
N LEU A 135 -28.21 6.17 -3.13
CA LEU A 135 -27.33 5.30 -3.89
C LEU A 135 -28.13 4.38 -4.85
N SER A 136 -29.33 3.93 -4.47
CA SER A 136 -30.16 3.08 -5.34
C SER A 136 -30.60 3.81 -6.61
N GLN A 137 -30.80 5.12 -6.54
CA GLN A 137 -31.17 5.98 -7.69
C GLN A 137 -29.94 6.38 -8.55
N SER A 138 -28.72 6.07 -8.11
CA SER A 138 -27.49 6.40 -8.85
C SER A 138 -27.29 5.47 -10.04
N GLN A 139 -26.89 6.06 -11.18
CA GLN A 139 -26.54 5.35 -12.42
C GLN A 139 -25.06 4.94 -12.47
N VAL A 140 -24.27 5.26 -11.44
CA VAL A 140 -22.84 4.90 -11.39
C VAL A 140 -22.61 3.78 -10.41
N ASP A 141 -21.65 2.92 -10.76
CA ASP A 141 -21.31 1.72 -9.98
C ASP A 141 -20.19 1.98 -8.96
N PHE A 142 -19.51 3.14 -9.07
CA PHE A 142 -18.34 3.45 -8.25
C PHE A 142 -18.33 4.88 -7.73
N TYR A 143 -17.76 5.03 -6.54
CA TYR A 143 -17.50 6.30 -5.85
C TYR A 143 -16.05 6.37 -5.40
N ALA A 144 -15.64 7.56 -4.93
CA ALA A 144 -14.34 7.74 -4.32
C ALA A 144 -14.44 7.56 -2.81
N LEU A 145 -13.61 6.67 -2.25
CA LEU A 145 -13.38 6.57 -0.82
C LEU A 145 -12.28 7.56 -0.44
N CYS A 146 -12.57 8.48 0.46
CA CYS A 146 -11.68 9.58 0.80
C CYS A 146 -11.55 9.79 2.30
N GLN A 147 -10.38 10.27 2.73
CA GLN A 147 -10.24 10.96 4.01
C GLN A 147 -10.38 12.47 3.81
N THR A 148 -10.81 13.18 4.85
CA THR A 148 -10.98 14.64 4.76
C THR A 148 -10.45 15.32 6.01
N LYS A 149 -9.81 16.48 5.83
CA LYS A 149 -9.52 17.41 6.94
C LYS A 149 -10.50 18.56 6.95
N GLY A 150 -10.96 18.89 8.15
CA GLY A 150 -12.06 19.84 8.39
C GLY A 150 -13.40 19.10 8.52
N LYS A 151 -14.36 19.72 9.19
CA LYS A 151 -15.67 19.12 9.43
C LYS A 151 -16.49 19.13 8.14
N LEU A 152 -16.58 17.98 7.49
CA LEU A 152 -17.48 17.72 6.35
C LEU A 152 -18.59 16.75 6.78
N LYS A 153 -19.81 17.06 6.39
CA LYS A 153 -21.02 16.28 6.66
C LYS A 153 -21.60 15.73 5.37
N ASN A 154 -22.43 14.70 5.48
CA ASN A 154 -23.21 14.20 4.35
C ASN A 154 -24.02 15.33 3.74
N GLY A 155 -24.05 15.42 2.41
CA GLY A 155 -24.68 16.48 1.64
C GLY A 155 -23.84 17.76 1.46
N ASP A 156 -22.63 17.87 2.04
CA ASP A 156 -21.76 19.02 1.78
C ASP A 156 -21.24 19.01 0.34
N ILE A 157 -21.21 20.19 -0.29
CA ILE A 157 -20.62 20.44 -1.60
C ILE A 157 -19.33 21.24 -1.42
N ILE A 158 -18.28 20.80 -2.07
CA ILE A 158 -16.96 21.43 -2.06
C ILE A 158 -16.63 21.83 -3.50
N ALA A 159 -16.43 23.13 -3.72
CA ALA A 159 -15.87 23.61 -4.97
C ALA A 159 -14.38 23.29 -5.02
N LEU A 160 -13.95 22.69 -6.12
CA LEU A 160 -12.58 22.37 -6.42
C LEU A 160 -12.07 23.29 -7.55
N GLU A 161 -10.79 23.24 -7.80
CA GLU A 161 -10.19 24.00 -8.89
C GLU A 161 -10.75 23.57 -10.26
N LYS A 162 -10.61 24.45 -11.25
CA LYS A 162 -11.01 24.23 -12.66
C LYS A 162 -12.46 23.80 -12.86
N GLY A 163 -13.37 24.20 -11.93
CA GLY A 163 -14.80 23.94 -12.04
C GLY A 163 -15.24 22.52 -11.67
N TYR A 164 -14.37 21.75 -11.03
CA TYR A 164 -14.78 20.48 -10.42
C TYR A 164 -15.51 20.71 -9.10
N GLU A 165 -16.36 19.77 -8.74
CA GLU A 165 -17.07 19.71 -7.45
C GLU A 165 -16.90 18.34 -6.81
N ALA A 166 -16.83 18.30 -5.48
CA ALA A 166 -16.94 17.09 -4.68
C ALA A 166 -18.21 17.13 -3.82
N ARG A 167 -18.98 16.07 -3.82
CA ARG A 167 -20.21 15.93 -3.02
C ARG A 167 -20.05 14.78 -2.06
N VAL A 168 -20.19 15.07 -0.75
CA VAL A 168 -20.10 14.06 0.30
C VAL A 168 -21.41 13.31 0.38
N LEU A 169 -21.43 12.03 -0.01
CA LEU A 169 -22.62 11.19 0.00
C LEU A 169 -22.82 10.53 1.36
N ALA A 170 -21.78 9.91 1.90
CA ALA A 170 -21.83 9.16 3.15
C ALA A 170 -20.55 9.31 3.97
N THR A 171 -20.69 9.06 5.28
CA THR A 171 -19.57 8.85 6.19
C THR A 171 -19.65 7.41 6.68
N LEU A 172 -18.61 6.61 6.42
CA LEU A 172 -18.54 5.23 6.85
C LEU A 172 -18.19 5.13 8.35
N PRO A 173 -18.49 4.01 9.02
CA PRO A 173 -18.11 3.78 10.43
C PRO A 173 -16.60 3.93 10.67
N SER A 174 -15.79 3.64 9.66
CA SER A 174 -14.34 3.83 9.65
C SER A 174 -13.88 5.29 9.65
N GLY A 175 -14.82 6.26 9.51
CA GLY A 175 -14.55 7.69 9.38
C GLY A 175 -14.23 8.16 7.95
N TYR A 176 -14.07 7.24 7.01
CA TYR A 176 -13.92 7.59 5.59
C TYR A 176 -15.21 8.21 5.03
N LYS A 177 -15.03 9.04 3.99
CA LYS A 177 -16.12 9.65 3.25
C LYS A 177 -16.30 8.98 1.90
N VAL A 178 -17.53 8.70 1.53
CA VAL A 178 -17.92 8.35 0.17
C VAL A 178 -18.20 9.63 -0.57
N ILE A 179 -17.44 9.91 -1.62
CA ILE A 179 -17.51 11.18 -2.38
C ILE A 179 -17.77 10.88 -3.84
N ALA A 180 -18.73 11.64 -4.42
CA ALA A 180 -18.93 11.72 -5.86
C ALA A 180 -18.31 13.02 -6.38
N PHE A 181 -17.53 12.92 -7.46
CA PHE A 181 -16.96 14.07 -8.16
C PHE A 181 -17.80 14.45 -9.37
N PHE A 182 -17.88 15.74 -9.64
CA PHE A 182 -18.66 16.30 -10.74
C PHE A 182 -17.83 17.30 -11.53
N TYR A 183 -18.09 17.35 -12.83
CA TYR A 183 -17.64 18.39 -13.73
C TYR A 183 -18.80 18.85 -14.61
N GLN A 184 -19.06 20.16 -14.66
CA GLN A 184 -20.20 20.73 -15.41
C GLN A 184 -21.53 20.00 -15.10
N GLN A 185 -21.83 19.76 -13.83
CA GLN A 185 -23.02 19.07 -13.33
C GLN A 185 -23.15 17.59 -13.74
N LYS A 186 -22.18 17.03 -14.46
CA LYS A 186 -22.11 15.61 -14.78
C LYS A 186 -21.20 14.89 -13.79
N GLN A 187 -21.63 13.75 -13.25
CA GLN A 187 -20.80 12.93 -12.40
C GLN A 187 -19.64 12.34 -13.21
N CYS A 188 -18.42 12.45 -12.65
CA CYS A 188 -17.21 11.94 -13.25
C CYS A 188 -17.13 10.41 -13.16
N THR A 189 -16.67 9.79 -14.24
CA THR A 189 -16.25 8.39 -14.29
C THR A 189 -14.94 8.19 -13.56
N GLN A 190 -14.54 6.95 -13.28
CA GLN A 190 -13.24 6.63 -12.67
C GLN A 190 -12.07 7.24 -13.47
N TYR A 191 -12.11 7.13 -14.78
CA TYR A 191 -11.09 7.70 -15.67
C TYR A 191 -11.01 9.22 -15.55
N GLU A 192 -12.17 9.91 -15.54
CA GLU A 192 -12.24 11.37 -15.40
C GLU A 192 -11.75 11.80 -14.00
N ILE A 193 -12.02 11.02 -12.95
CA ILE A 193 -11.48 11.27 -11.60
C ILE A 193 -9.95 11.16 -11.58
N ILE A 194 -9.36 10.13 -12.21
CA ILE A 194 -7.90 10.01 -12.30
C ILE A 194 -7.31 11.22 -13.05
N LYS A 195 -7.91 11.63 -14.17
CA LYS A 195 -7.48 12.85 -14.90
C LYS A 195 -7.63 14.12 -14.08
N MET A 196 -8.71 14.24 -13.30
CA MET A 196 -8.87 15.34 -12.36
C MET A 196 -7.75 15.38 -11.34
N LEU A 197 -7.41 14.23 -10.73
CA LEU A 197 -6.31 14.11 -9.78
C LEU A 197 -4.96 14.53 -10.40
N GLU A 198 -4.68 14.13 -11.63
CA GLU A 198 -3.48 14.56 -12.35
C GLU A 198 -3.44 16.07 -12.59
N THR A 199 -4.62 16.71 -12.73
CA THR A 199 -4.76 18.10 -13.15
C THR A 199 -4.77 19.11 -12.01
N ILE A 200 -5.45 18.79 -10.88
CA ILE A 200 -5.65 19.67 -9.72
C ILE A 200 -5.15 19.06 -8.41
N GLY A 201 -4.68 17.82 -8.45
CA GLY A 201 -4.20 17.11 -7.29
C GLY A 201 -2.76 17.47 -6.92
N HIS A 202 -2.43 17.18 -5.68
CA HIS A 202 -1.13 17.36 -5.04
C HIS A 202 -0.57 16.03 -4.58
N ILE A 203 0.76 15.93 -4.51
CA ILE A 203 1.43 14.74 -3.98
C ILE A 203 1.09 14.58 -2.49
N PRO A 204 0.56 13.44 -2.06
CA PRO A 204 0.17 13.22 -0.68
C PRO A 204 1.38 12.88 0.19
N LEU A 205 2.25 13.87 0.43
CA LEU A 205 3.41 13.69 1.32
C LEU A 205 2.96 13.17 2.69
N PRO A 206 3.73 12.28 3.33
CA PRO A 206 3.46 11.75 4.66
C PRO A 206 3.30 12.84 5.72
N PRO A 207 2.51 12.62 6.79
CA PRO A 207 2.15 13.65 7.76
C PRO A 207 3.34 14.17 8.61
N TYR A 208 4.45 13.45 8.67
CA TYR A 208 5.67 13.89 9.36
C TYR A 208 6.52 14.83 8.49
N ILE A 209 6.27 14.93 7.18
CA ILE A 209 6.86 15.96 6.32
C ILE A 209 5.99 17.21 6.45
N LYS A 210 6.41 18.13 7.35
CA LYS A 210 5.64 19.33 7.72
C LYS A 210 5.86 20.48 6.72
N ARG A 211 5.65 20.21 5.44
CA ARG A 211 5.64 21.23 4.38
C ARG A 211 4.59 20.89 3.32
N GLU A 212 4.20 21.88 2.56
CA GLU A 212 3.41 21.63 1.36
C GLU A 212 4.26 20.91 0.30
N ASP A 213 3.60 20.19 -0.60
CA ASP A 213 4.27 19.62 -1.75
C ASP A 213 4.70 20.70 -2.74
N SER A 214 5.69 20.39 -3.53
CA SER A 214 6.24 21.23 -4.59
C SER A 214 6.22 20.49 -5.92
N PRO A 215 6.36 21.16 -7.07
CA PRO A 215 6.47 20.50 -8.37
C PRO A 215 7.61 19.46 -8.42
N LEU A 216 8.66 19.61 -7.63
CA LEU A 216 9.75 18.64 -7.54
C LEU A 216 9.32 17.32 -6.92
N ASP A 217 8.35 17.33 -6.01
CA ASP A 217 7.85 16.12 -5.36
C ASP A 217 7.16 15.17 -6.35
N GLU A 218 6.62 15.67 -7.48
CA GLU A 218 6.06 14.83 -8.53
C GLU A 218 7.08 13.82 -9.06
N SER A 219 8.36 14.21 -9.12
CA SER A 219 9.44 13.33 -9.52
C SER A 219 10.20 12.72 -8.34
N GLN A 220 10.34 13.44 -7.24
CA GLN A 220 11.13 13.02 -6.08
C GLN A 220 10.40 12.00 -5.20
N TYR A 221 9.06 12.10 -5.09
CA TYR A 221 8.23 11.13 -4.36
C TYR A 221 7.69 10.02 -5.28
N GLN A 222 8.47 9.67 -6.31
CA GLN A 222 8.15 8.65 -7.30
C GLN A 222 9.39 7.81 -7.63
N THR A 223 9.22 6.51 -7.77
CA THR A 223 10.32 5.62 -8.21
C THR A 223 10.57 5.80 -9.70
N VAL A 224 11.81 5.55 -10.14
CA VAL A 224 12.18 5.69 -11.56
C VAL A 224 11.58 4.59 -12.46
N PHE A 225 10.95 3.60 -11.87
CA PHE A 225 10.30 2.46 -12.53
C PHE A 225 8.79 2.34 -12.22
N ALA A 226 8.18 3.38 -11.64
CA ALA A 226 6.76 3.37 -11.35
C ALA A 226 5.92 3.35 -12.63
N THR A 227 5.00 2.37 -12.74
CA THR A 227 4.15 2.16 -13.92
C THR A 227 2.66 2.10 -13.58
N GLN A 228 2.28 1.44 -12.49
CA GLN A 228 0.89 1.12 -12.14
C GLN A 228 0.27 2.17 -11.23
N ASN A 229 -0.63 3.00 -11.76
CA ASN A 229 -1.33 4.05 -10.99
C ASN A 229 -2.24 3.45 -9.92
N GLY A 230 -2.23 4.00 -8.68
CA GLY A 230 -3.17 3.57 -7.64
C GLY A 230 -2.68 3.78 -6.20
N SER A 231 -1.43 4.17 -6.00
CA SER A 231 -0.84 4.32 -4.67
C SER A 231 -0.99 5.73 -4.12
N ILE A 232 -1.14 5.85 -2.80
CA ILE A 232 -1.12 7.12 -2.07
C ILE A 232 0.30 7.40 -1.55
N ALA A 233 1.08 6.35 -1.29
CA ALA A 233 2.45 6.48 -0.82
C ALA A 233 3.43 5.81 -1.79
N ALA A 234 4.64 6.35 -1.89
CA ALA A 234 5.71 5.74 -2.66
C ALA A 234 6.32 4.53 -1.94
N PRO A 235 6.82 3.51 -2.65
CA PRO A 235 7.70 2.50 -2.08
C PRO A 235 9.08 3.14 -1.81
N THR A 236 9.22 3.78 -0.64
CA THR A 236 10.24 4.80 -0.35
C THR A 236 11.68 4.28 -0.37
N ALA A 237 11.91 3.01 -0.05
CA ALA A 237 13.24 2.39 -0.20
C ALA A 237 13.74 2.37 -1.66
N SER A 238 12.83 2.44 -2.61
CA SER A 238 13.12 2.49 -4.03
C SER A 238 13.40 3.90 -4.56
N LEU A 239 13.17 4.95 -3.77
CA LEU A 239 13.41 6.34 -4.18
C LEU A 239 14.90 6.65 -4.36
N HIS A 240 15.77 5.85 -3.77
CA HIS A 240 17.23 6.02 -3.86
C HIS A 240 17.80 5.61 -5.22
N PHE A 241 17.07 4.82 -6.01
CA PHE A 241 17.55 4.41 -7.34
C PHE A 241 17.48 5.56 -8.32
N SER A 242 18.60 5.83 -8.99
CA SER A 242 18.62 6.59 -10.24
C SER A 242 18.33 5.68 -11.43
N LYS A 243 18.03 6.26 -12.60
CA LYS A 243 17.82 5.50 -13.84
C LYS A 243 19.07 4.68 -14.23
N SER A 244 20.27 5.23 -13.97
CA SER A 244 21.54 4.52 -14.24
C SER A 244 21.71 3.32 -13.31
N MET A 245 21.43 3.48 -12.01
CA MET A 245 21.48 2.36 -11.06
C MET A 245 20.44 1.29 -11.40
N LEU A 246 19.22 1.66 -11.80
CA LEU A 246 18.23 0.68 -12.23
C LEU A 246 18.71 -0.14 -13.42
N LYS A 247 19.31 0.51 -14.41
CA LYS A 247 19.91 -0.18 -15.56
C LYS A 247 21.01 -1.16 -15.13
N GLU A 248 21.90 -0.73 -14.25
CA GLU A 248 22.96 -1.57 -13.69
C GLU A 248 22.39 -2.76 -12.88
N LEU A 249 21.35 -2.52 -12.06
CA LEU A 249 20.64 -3.55 -11.31
C LEU A 249 20.14 -4.67 -12.24
N CYS A 250 19.44 -4.30 -13.32
CA CYS A 250 18.89 -5.27 -14.28
C CYS A 250 19.96 -6.02 -15.08
N LEU A 251 21.17 -5.45 -15.22
CA LEU A 251 22.29 -6.13 -15.87
C LEU A 251 23.00 -7.13 -14.94
N ARG A 252 23.00 -6.87 -13.64
CA ARG A 252 23.75 -7.69 -12.64
C ARG A 252 22.91 -8.77 -12.00
N PHE A 253 21.60 -8.56 -11.86
CA PHE A 253 20.73 -9.40 -11.06
C PHE A 253 19.45 -9.77 -11.82
N SER A 254 18.90 -10.93 -11.50
CA SER A 254 17.51 -11.22 -11.87
C SER A 254 16.60 -10.24 -11.16
N THR A 255 15.73 -9.56 -11.92
CA THR A 255 14.79 -8.55 -11.37
C THR A 255 13.37 -8.84 -11.82
N ALA A 256 12.43 -8.69 -10.89
CA ALA A 256 11.01 -8.81 -11.20
C ALA A 256 10.21 -7.72 -10.46
N THR A 257 9.08 -7.34 -11.02
CA THR A 257 8.19 -6.33 -10.45
C THR A 257 6.85 -6.94 -10.06
N LEU A 258 6.28 -6.41 -9.01
CA LEU A 258 4.91 -6.63 -8.58
C LEU A 258 4.26 -5.28 -8.25
N THR A 259 2.95 -5.27 -8.11
CA THR A 259 2.21 -4.07 -7.74
C THR A 259 1.51 -4.27 -6.40
N LEU A 260 1.88 -3.50 -5.39
CA LEU A 260 1.10 -3.31 -4.16
C LEU A 260 0.74 -1.82 -4.07
N HIS A 261 -0.53 -1.49 -4.13
CA HIS A 261 -0.97 -0.11 -3.96
C HIS A 261 -0.98 0.26 -2.47
N ILE A 262 -0.01 1.11 -2.09
CA ILE A 262 0.22 1.50 -0.70
C ILE A 262 -0.82 2.54 -0.30
N GLY A 263 -1.65 2.21 0.70
CA GLY A 263 -2.65 3.11 1.27
C GLY A 263 -2.08 4.05 2.35
N ALA A 264 -2.87 5.07 2.72
CA ALA A 264 -2.47 6.00 3.80
C ALA A 264 -2.37 5.32 5.18
N GLY A 265 -2.97 4.14 5.34
CA GLY A 265 -2.87 3.33 6.56
C GLY A 265 -1.43 2.93 6.92
N THR A 266 -0.52 2.91 5.94
CA THR A 266 0.92 2.64 6.17
C THR A 266 1.58 3.66 7.12
N PHE A 267 1.02 4.88 7.23
CA PHE A 267 1.49 5.92 8.13
C PHE A 267 0.71 5.97 9.46
N ALA A 268 -0.30 5.13 9.64
CA ALA A 268 -1.07 5.09 10.86
C ALA A 268 -0.25 4.40 11.97
N PRO A 269 -0.18 5.00 13.18
CA PRO A 269 0.46 4.33 14.29
C PRO A 269 -0.38 3.13 14.75
N VAL A 270 0.29 2.09 15.26
CA VAL A 270 -0.38 1.03 16.02
C VAL A 270 -0.83 1.62 17.36
N VAL A 271 -2.10 1.48 17.69
CA VAL A 271 -2.69 2.03 18.93
C VAL A 271 -2.99 0.97 20.00
N SER A 272 -3.03 -0.32 19.61
CA SER A 272 -3.28 -1.43 20.50
C SER A 272 -2.03 -1.74 21.31
N GLU A 273 -2.11 -1.81 22.64
CA GLU A 273 -0.98 -2.17 23.52
C GLU A 273 -0.44 -3.58 23.21
N ASP A 274 -1.33 -4.51 22.91
CA ASP A 274 -1.00 -5.82 22.34
C ASP A 274 -1.12 -5.77 20.81
N ILE A 275 -0.01 -5.98 20.13
CA ILE A 275 0.06 -5.91 18.67
C ILE A 275 -0.81 -6.96 17.96
N ARG A 276 -1.19 -8.06 18.64
CA ARG A 276 -2.09 -9.09 18.08
C ARG A 276 -3.50 -8.56 17.83
N LEU A 277 -3.90 -7.50 18.52
CA LEU A 277 -5.19 -6.83 18.34
C LEU A 277 -5.19 -5.80 17.21
N HIS A 278 -4.01 -5.52 16.65
CA HIS A 278 -3.90 -4.58 15.53
C HIS A 278 -4.46 -5.19 14.24
N LYS A 279 -5.40 -4.46 13.62
CA LYS A 279 -5.97 -4.83 12.31
C LYS A 279 -5.21 -4.12 11.20
N MET A 280 -4.51 -4.88 10.38
CA MET A 280 -3.84 -4.34 9.21
C MET A 280 -4.84 -3.80 8.18
N HIS A 281 -4.50 -2.69 7.55
CA HIS A 281 -5.22 -2.22 6.38
C HIS A 281 -4.96 -3.16 5.19
N LYS A 282 -6.04 -3.49 4.47
CA LYS A 282 -5.96 -4.27 3.24
C LYS A 282 -5.43 -3.40 2.10
N GLU A 283 -4.47 -3.92 1.38
CA GLU A 283 -3.86 -3.26 0.22
C GLU A 283 -3.95 -4.17 -1.00
N TRP A 284 -4.32 -3.62 -2.15
CA TRP A 284 -4.46 -4.41 -3.38
C TRP A 284 -3.09 -4.82 -3.90
N LEU A 285 -2.94 -6.11 -4.14
CA LEU A 285 -1.74 -6.78 -4.62
C LEU A 285 -2.00 -7.43 -5.96
N SER A 286 -1.10 -7.25 -6.92
CA SER A 286 -1.01 -8.03 -8.16
C SER A 286 0.42 -8.49 -8.42
N ILE A 287 0.58 -9.77 -8.77
CA ILE A 287 1.86 -10.39 -9.10
C ILE A 287 1.73 -11.06 -10.47
N PRO A 288 2.38 -10.50 -11.52
CA PRO A 288 2.35 -11.07 -12.86
C PRO A 288 2.96 -12.48 -12.92
N PRO A 289 2.56 -13.33 -13.87
CA PRO A 289 3.05 -14.70 -14.04
C PRO A 289 4.59 -14.80 -14.03
N LYS A 290 5.26 -13.93 -14.76
CA LYS A 290 6.73 -13.88 -14.80
C LYS A 290 7.35 -13.64 -13.43
N THR A 291 6.71 -12.83 -12.59
CA THR A 291 7.18 -12.55 -11.23
C THR A 291 6.87 -13.70 -10.29
N GLN A 292 5.72 -14.37 -10.46
CA GLN A 292 5.38 -15.60 -9.73
C GLN A 292 6.46 -16.67 -9.97
N GLU A 293 6.83 -16.88 -11.24
CA GLU A 293 7.90 -17.80 -11.63
C GLU A 293 9.25 -17.40 -11.05
N ALA A 294 9.61 -16.11 -11.11
CA ALA A 294 10.85 -15.60 -10.54
C ALA A 294 10.93 -15.83 -9.02
N ILE A 295 9.82 -15.62 -8.27
CA ILE A 295 9.76 -15.89 -6.84
C ILE A 295 9.88 -17.40 -6.55
N LYS A 296 9.23 -18.25 -7.35
CA LYS A 296 9.28 -19.71 -7.20
C LYS A 296 10.71 -20.22 -7.36
N ASN A 297 11.39 -19.79 -8.43
CA ASN A 297 12.71 -20.33 -8.83
C ASN A 297 13.90 -19.63 -8.15
N ALA A 298 13.67 -18.55 -7.41
CA ALA A 298 14.73 -17.81 -6.74
C ALA A 298 15.44 -18.65 -5.66
N SER A 299 16.76 -18.71 -5.72
CA SER A 299 17.59 -19.27 -4.65
C SER A 299 17.66 -18.34 -3.45
N LYS A 300 17.73 -17.04 -3.68
CA LYS A 300 17.69 -15.96 -2.69
C LYS A 300 16.85 -14.81 -3.19
N ILE A 301 16.06 -14.20 -2.30
CA ILE A 301 15.20 -13.05 -2.62
C ILE A 301 15.60 -11.85 -1.78
N LEU A 302 15.90 -10.75 -2.47
CA LEU A 302 16.00 -9.41 -1.89
C LEU A 302 14.72 -8.63 -2.22
N CYS A 303 13.94 -8.29 -1.22
CA CYS A 303 12.82 -7.37 -1.37
C CYS A 303 13.29 -5.92 -1.20
N VAL A 304 12.98 -5.07 -2.18
CA VAL A 304 13.22 -3.63 -2.10
C VAL A 304 11.97 -2.93 -1.58
N GLY A 305 12.02 -2.58 -0.29
CA GLY A 305 10.92 -2.00 0.47
C GLY A 305 10.05 -3.03 1.19
N SER A 306 9.47 -2.58 2.30
CA SER A 306 8.52 -3.37 3.11
C SER A 306 7.28 -3.79 2.31
N SER A 307 6.85 -3.00 1.32
CA SER A 307 5.73 -3.33 0.44
C SER A 307 6.03 -4.55 -0.43
N SER A 308 7.23 -4.62 -1.06
CA SER A 308 7.65 -5.80 -1.83
C SER A 308 7.76 -7.04 -0.94
N MET A 309 8.31 -6.89 0.27
CA MET A 309 8.42 -8.00 1.23
C MET A 309 7.05 -8.51 1.65
N ARG A 310 6.11 -7.63 2.02
CA ARG A 310 4.74 -8.03 2.36
C ARG A 310 4.07 -8.77 1.22
N SER A 311 4.27 -8.31 -0.01
CA SER A 311 3.70 -8.94 -1.21
C SER A 311 4.24 -10.36 -1.43
N VAL A 312 5.56 -10.52 -1.38
CA VAL A 312 6.21 -11.85 -1.53
C VAL A 312 5.74 -12.81 -0.43
N GLU A 313 5.67 -12.33 0.81
CA GLU A 313 5.25 -13.14 1.96
C GLU A 313 3.76 -13.49 1.92
N CYS A 314 2.92 -12.58 1.45
CA CYS A 314 1.49 -12.80 1.25
C CYS A 314 1.27 -13.90 0.19
N TYR A 315 1.96 -13.79 -0.94
CA TYR A 315 1.92 -14.78 -2.02
C TYR A 315 2.45 -16.14 -1.57
N ALA A 316 3.60 -16.20 -0.92
CA ALA A 316 4.20 -17.45 -0.46
C ALA A 316 3.27 -18.21 0.51
N ARG A 317 2.61 -17.50 1.43
CA ARG A 317 1.64 -18.10 2.34
C ARG A 317 0.38 -18.56 1.64
N ALA A 318 -0.12 -17.79 0.67
CA ALA A 318 -1.27 -18.20 -0.14
C ALA A 318 -0.99 -19.51 -0.89
N LEU A 319 0.20 -19.63 -1.50
CA LEU A 319 0.64 -20.86 -2.16
C LEU A 319 0.73 -22.04 -1.19
N THR A 320 1.36 -21.84 -0.03
CA THR A 320 1.49 -22.89 0.99
C THR A 320 0.13 -23.39 1.47
N ASN A 321 -0.81 -22.45 1.69
CA ASN A 321 -2.17 -22.80 2.10
C ASN A 321 -2.92 -23.58 1.02
N ALA A 322 -2.81 -23.17 -0.25
CA ALA A 322 -3.43 -23.88 -1.37
C ALA A 322 -2.88 -25.31 -1.49
N LEU A 323 -1.56 -25.49 -1.41
CA LEU A 323 -0.93 -26.81 -1.44
C LEU A 323 -1.38 -27.71 -0.28
N ASN A 324 -1.49 -27.16 0.94
CA ASN A 324 -1.96 -27.90 2.10
C ASN A 324 -3.43 -28.33 1.98
N ILE A 325 -4.28 -27.49 1.38
CA ILE A 325 -5.70 -27.83 1.12
C ILE A 325 -5.74 -28.98 0.10
N THR A 326 -5.05 -28.86 -1.01
CA THR A 326 -4.99 -29.87 -2.07
C THR A 326 -4.51 -31.22 -1.51
N GLN A 327 -3.44 -31.24 -0.70
CA GLN A 327 -2.93 -32.47 -0.08
C GLN A 327 -3.96 -33.12 0.85
N LYS A 328 -4.72 -32.33 1.62
CA LYS A 328 -5.80 -32.86 2.48
C LYS A 328 -6.94 -33.45 1.67
N GLU A 329 -7.35 -32.77 0.59
CA GLU A 329 -8.40 -33.28 -0.31
C GLU A 329 -7.99 -34.56 -1.00
N VAL A 330 -6.75 -34.66 -1.50
CA VAL A 330 -6.18 -35.87 -2.07
C VAL A 330 -6.19 -37.00 -1.05
N ALA A 331 -5.70 -36.74 0.18
CA ALA A 331 -5.68 -37.76 1.24
C ALA A 331 -7.09 -38.24 1.63
N GLN A 332 -8.08 -37.34 1.68
CA GLN A 332 -9.47 -37.68 1.98
C GLN A 332 -10.10 -38.54 0.85
N LYS A 333 -9.85 -38.18 -0.43
CA LYS A 333 -10.32 -38.96 -1.57
C LYS A 333 -9.67 -40.34 -1.61
N SER A 334 -8.37 -40.46 -1.32
CA SER A 334 -7.67 -41.74 -1.23
C SER A 334 -8.25 -42.64 -0.13
N ALA A 335 -8.47 -42.09 1.07
CA ALA A 335 -9.06 -42.85 2.18
C ALA A 335 -10.51 -43.31 1.89
N GLN A 336 -11.31 -42.50 1.18
CA GLN A 336 -12.67 -42.91 0.74
C GLN A 336 -12.65 -44.00 -0.34
N ASN A 337 -11.64 -43.99 -1.21
CA ASN A 337 -11.48 -45.03 -2.23
C ASN A 337 -10.96 -46.35 -1.65
N GLU A 338 -10.06 -46.30 -0.64
CA GLU A 338 -9.64 -47.52 0.07
C GLU A 338 -10.81 -48.20 0.80
N GLN A 339 -11.74 -47.43 1.34
CA GLN A 339 -12.98 -47.98 1.93
C GLN A 339 -13.93 -48.59 0.88
N LYS A 340 -13.86 -48.13 -0.40
CA LYS A 340 -14.65 -48.68 -1.50
C LYS A 340 -13.95 -49.82 -2.24
N SER A 341 -12.62 -49.94 -2.17
CA SER A 341 -11.81 -50.84 -2.98
C SER A 341 -11.42 -52.16 -2.27
N GLN A 342 -12.09 -52.56 -1.19
CA GLN A 342 -11.95 -53.94 -0.70
C GLN A 342 -12.35 -55.03 -1.74
N HIS A 343 -12.66 -54.61 -2.99
CA HIS A 343 -13.08 -55.53 -4.06
C HIS A 343 -12.54 -55.24 -5.47
N LEU A 344 -11.43 -54.57 -5.69
CA LEU A 344 -10.86 -54.44 -7.05
C LEU A 344 -9.32 -54.23 -7.06
N SER A 345 -8.69 -54.84 -8.09
CA SER A 345 -7.29 -55.13 -8.31
C SER A 345 -6.36 -53.87 -8.46
N SER A 346 -5.06 -54.15 -8.25
CA SER A 346 -3.92 -53.27 -8.01
C SER A 346 -3.42 -52.35 -9.14
N ASP A 347 -4.11 -52.15 -10.24
CA ASP A 347 -3.59 -51.36 -11.38
C ASP A 347 -4.14 -49.92 -11.50
N PHE A 348 -5.00 -49.49 -10.59
CA PHE A 348 -5.70 -48.18 -10.68
C PHE A 348 -5.06 -47.03 -9.89
N THR A 349 -3.97 -47.25 -9.14
CA THR A 349 -3.47 -46.28 -8.18
C THR A 349 -2.54 -45.21 -8.75
N ASN A 350 -1.89 -45.43 -9.89
CA ASN A 350 -0.92 -44.46 -10.45
C ASN A 350 -1.54 -43.42 -11.39
N ASP A 351 -2.62 -43.75 -12.12
CA ASP A 351 -3.28 -42.82 -13.04
C ASP A 351 -4.12 -41.77 -12.28
N PHE A 352 -4.75 -42.16 -11.17
CA PHE A 352 -5.61 -41.26 -10.41
C PHE A 352 -4.82 -40.14 -9.66
N ALA A 353 -3.61 -40.44 -9.20
CA ALA A 353 -2.75 -39.46 -8.56
C ALA A 353 -2.23 -38.39 -9.55
N SER A 354 -2.03 -38.80 -10.84
CA SER A 354 -1.61 -37.89 -11.90
C SER A 354 -2.77 -37.01 -12.42
N GLU A 355 -3.98 -37.52 -12.45
CA GLU A 355 -5.16 -36.80 -12.91
C GLU A 355 -5.66 -35.78 -11.90
N VAL A 356 -5.60 -36.09 -10.59
CA VAL A 356 -5.95 -35.15 -9.52
C VAL A 356 -4.87 -34.03 -9.36
N ALA A 357 -3.61 -34.35 -9.65
CA ALA A 357 -2.54 -33.35 -9.65
C ALA A 357 -2.64 -32.35 -10.83
N SER A 358 -3.26 -32.78 -11.97
CA SER A 358 -3.46 -31.93 -13.15
C SER A 358 -4.63 -30.95 -13.00
N ASP A 359 -5.68 -31.32 -12.27
CA ASP A 359 -6.86 -30.46 -12.06
C ASP A 359 -6.65 -29.33 -11.04
N PHE A 360 -5.62 -29.45 -10.22
CA PHE A 360 -5.22 -28.43 -9.24
C PHE A 360 -3.86 -27.78 -9.58
N ALA A 361 -3.43 -27.81 -10.83
CA ALA A 361 -2.30 -27.01 -11.27
C ALA A 361 -2.62 -25.54 -10.99
N LEU A 362 -1.92 -24.95 -10.01
CA LEU A 362 -1.98 -23.52 -9.77
C LEU A 362 -1.75 -22.81 -11.11
N ASP A 363 -2.76 -22.11 -11.60
CA ASP A 363 -2.70 -21.42 -12.88
C ASP A 363 -1.73 -20.23 -12.76
N PHE A 364 -0.48 -20.44 -13.19
CA PHE A 364 0.54 -19.41 -13.28
C PHE A 364 0.45 -18.60 -14.59
N THR A 365 -0.63 -18.73 -15.36
CA THR A 365 -0.81 -18.04 -16.64
C THR A 365 -1.46 -16.67 -16.47
N SER A 366 -2.09 -16.42 -15.31
CA SER A 366 -2.76 -15.17 -14.97
C SER A 366 -2.08 -14.44 -13.80
N ASP A 367 -2.36 -13.14 -13.68
CA ASP A 367 -1.93 -12.34 -12.54
C ASP A 367 -2.52 -12.91 -11.25
N PHE A 368 -1.67 -13.18 -10.27
CA PHE A 368 -2.13 -13.44 -8.91
C PHE A 368 -2.60 -12.13 -8.28
N GLN A 369 -3.85 -12.03 -7.89
CA GLN A 369 -4.43 -10.82 -7.29
C GLN A 369 -5.10 -11.14 -5.97
N MET A 370 -4.87 -10.29 -4.95
CA MET A 370 -5.53 -10.39 -3.66
C MET A 370 -5.46 -9.09 -2.86
N GLN A 371 -6.24 -9.04 -1.78
CA GLN A 371 -6.08 -8.03 -0.73
C GLN A 371 -5.04 -8.52 0.27
N CYS A 372 -3.92 -7.79 0.37
CA CYS A 372 -2.83 -8.12 1.29
C CYS A 372 -3.00 -7.36 2.61
N ASP A 373 -3.19 -8.10 3.70
CA ASP A 373 -3.27 -7.59 5.07
C ASP A 373 -2.27 -8.28 6.02
N ILE A 374 -1.20 -8.84 5.45
CA ILE A 374 -0.18 -9.54 6.23
C ILE A 374 0.50 -8.62 7.24
N PHE A 375 0.60 -9.10 8.47
CA PHE A 375 1.30 -8.45 9.56
C PHE A 375 2.56 -9.25 9.94
N LEU A 376 3.73 -8.76 9.55
CA LEU A 376 5.02 -9.37 9.87
C LEU A 376 5.56 -8.77 11.16
N HIS A 377 5.91 -9.64 12.10
CA HIS A 377 6.50 -9.32 13.40
C HIS A 377 7.32 -10.52 13.90
N PRO A 378 8.09 -10.45 14.99
CA PRO A 378 9.02 -11.53 15.40
C PRO A 378 8.39 -12.91 15.57
N GLN A 379 7.09 -13.00 15.89
CA GLN A 379 6.36 -14.27 16.02
C GLN A 379 5.62 -14.68 14.73
N ASN A 380 5.66 -13.83 13.70
CA ASN A 380 5.20 -14.12 12.35
C ASN A 380 6.26 -13.67 11.34
N PRO A 381 7.45 -14.31 11.34
CA PRO A 381 8.59 -13.90 10.52
C PRO A 381 8.38 -14.21 9.04
N PRO A 382 9.20 -13.66 8.14
CA PRO A 382 9.17 -14.00 6.72
C PRO A 382 9.51 -15.48 6.50
N ILE A 383 8.89 -16.08 5.48
CA ILE A 383 9.12 -17.48 5.10
C ILE A 383 9.81 -17.63 3.75
N LYS A 384 9.80 -16.59 2.91
CA LYS A 384 10.35 -16.63 1.54
C LYS A 384 11.41 -15.55 1.30
N THR A 385 11.32 -14.41 1.99
CA THR A 385 12.26 -13.28 1.81
C THR A 385 13.55 -13.54 2.57
N ASP A 386 14.68 -13.53 1.88
CA ASP A 386 16.01 -13.67 2.49
C ASP A 386 16.59 -12.34 2.94
N PHE A 387 16.50 -11.30 2.11
CA PHE A 387 17.14 -10.00 2.32
C PHE A 387 16.15 -8.87 2.15
N LEU A 388 16.38 -7.76 2.84
CA LEU A 388 15.51 -6.58 2.79
C LEU A 388 16.34 -5.31 2.64
N LEU A 389 16.00 -4.51 1.63
CA LEU A 389 16.42 -3.12 1.52
C LEU A 389 15.25 -2.23 1.94
N THR A 390 15.42 -1.41 2.97
CA THR A 390 14.35 -0.57 3.52
C THR A 390 14.86 0.77 4.05
N ASN A 391 13.95 1.68 4.44
CA ASN A 391 14.27 2.89 5.19
C ASN A 391 14.27 2.62 6.70
N PHE A 392 14.62 3.64 7.50
CA PHE A 392 14.39 3.65 8.94
C PHE A 392 12.96 4.11 9.24
N HIS A 393 12.24 3.38 10.07
CA HIS A 393 10.79 3.51 10.27
C HIS A 393 10.42 4.17 11.60
N LEU A 394 9.17 4.66 11.71
CA LEU A 394 8.63 5.27 12.91
C LEU A 394 8.61 4.30 14.10
N PRO A 395 8.77 4.82 15.34
CA PRO A 395 8.48 4.05 16.56
C PRO A 395 7.05 3.52 16.53
N LYS A 396 6.84 2.36 17.13
CA LYS A 396 5.51 1.71 17.25
C LYS A 396 4.76 1.51 15.95
N SER A 397 5.45 1.44 14.81
CA SER A 397 4.84 1.18 13.50
C SER A 397 4.90 -0.30 13.13
N THR A 398 3.97 -0.74 12.29
CA THR A 398 4.01 -2.09 11.71
C THR A 398 5.28 -2.35 10.90
N LEU A 399 5.91 -1.29 10.38
CA LEU A 399 7.12 -1.37 9.58
C LEU A 399 8.38 -1.65 10.44
N ILE A 400 8.47 -1.09 11.65
CA ILE A 400 9.57 -1.45 12.56
C ILE A 400 9.42 -2.89 13.07
N MET A 401 8.17 -3.36 13.26
CA MET A 401 7.88 -4.74 13.62
C MET A 401 8.29 -5.70 12.50
N LEU A 402 8.09 -5.32 11.24
CA LEU A 402 8.56 -6.06 10.07
C LEU A 402 10.10 -6.14 10.06
N VAL A 403 10.82 -5.05 10.36
CA VAL A 403 12.28 -5.11 10.51
C VAL A 403 12.67 -6.06 11.63
N ALA A 404 12.03 -5.92 12.80
CA ALA A 404 12.28 -6.80 13.94
C ALA A 404 11.96 -8.28 13.65
N SER A 405 11.03 -8.57 12.73
CA SER A 405 10.73 -9.94 12.29
C SER A 405 11.91 -10.62 11.58
N MET A 406 12.82 -9.86 10.99
CA MET A 406 14.01 -10.37 10.31
C MET A 406 15.22 -10.50 11.22
N VAL A 407 15.38 -9.59 12.19
CA VAL A 407 16.62 -9.47 12.98
C VAL A 407 16.41 -9.77 14.47
N GLY A 408 15.18 -9.81 14.95
CA GLY A 408 14.84 -9.95 16.37
C GLY A 408 14.80 -8.62 17.12
N LEU A 409 14.22 -8.65 18.35
CA LEU A 409 14.00 -7.44 19.16
C LEU A 409 15.27 -6.74 19.62
N ASP A 410 16.29 -7.47 19.99
CA ASP A 410 17.53 -6.88 20.52
C ASP A 410 18.38 -6.27 19.40
N GLU A 411 18.43 -6.93 18.25
CA GLU A 411 19.28 -6.49 17.14
C GLU A 411 18.69 -5.26 16.42
N TRP A 412 17.35 -5.19 16.21
CA TRP A 412 16.78 -3.97 15.60
C TRP A 412 17.07 -2.73 16.44
N ARG A 413 17.06 -2.84 17.78
CA ARG A 413 17.40 -1.72 18.67
C ARG A 413 18.84 -1.29 18.52
N LYS A 414 19.79 -2.24 18.47
CA LYS A 414 21.20 -1.93 18.23
C LYS A 414 21.39 -1.21 16.90
N ILE A 415 20.73 -1.71 15.84
CA ILE A 415 20.80 -1.10 14.50
C ILE A 415 20.26 0.33 14.52
N TYR A 416 19.10 0.56 15.15
CA TYR A 416 18.50 1.88 15.19
C TYR A 416 19.26 2.87 16.10
N ASN A 417 19.76 2.39 17.22
CA ASN A 417 20.65 3.20 18.09
C ASN A 417 21.93 3.60 17.34
N GLU A 418 22.57 2.68 16.63
CA GLU A 418 23.73 2.98 15.79
C GLU A 418 23.37 4.00 14.70
N ALA A 419 22.23 3.85 14.02
CA ALA A 419 21.78 4.79 13.01
C ALA A 419 21.56 6.21 13.59
N ILE A 420 21.02 6.32 14.81
CA ILE A 420 20.83 7.61 15.51
C ILE A 420 22.18 8.23 15.88
N VAL A 421 23.06 7.46 16.49
CA VAL A 421 24.42 7.92 16.89
C VAL A 421 25.19 8.42 15.67
N GLN A 422 25.09 7.70 14.55
CA GLN A 422 25.73 8.05 13.28
C GLN A 422 24.96 9.11 12.49
N LYS A 423 23.85 9.65 13.02
CA LYS A 423 23.04 10.69 12.40
C LYS A 423 22.54 10.30 11.00
N TYR A 424 22.04 9.08 10.84
CA TYR A 424 21.28 8.69 9.66
C TYR A 424 19.98 9.48 9.60
N ARG A 425 19.48 9.73 8.39
CA ARG A 425 18.19 10.36 8.17
C ARG A 425 17.09 9.30 8.17
N PHE A 426 15.96 9.64 8.73
CA PHE A 426 14.85 8.71 8.96
C PHE A 426 13.66 8.99 8.05
N TYR A 427 12.79 8.00 7.89
CA TYR A 427 11.53 7.94 7.19
C TYR A 427 11.66 8.00 5.66
N SER A 428 10.58 8.49 4.95
CA SER A 428 10.42 8.34 3.50
C SER A 428 11.57 8.91 2.66
N TYR A 429 12.10 10.07 3.05
CA TYR A 429 13.23 10.72 2.39
C TYR A 429 14.57 10.48 3.10
N GLY A 430 14.54 9.63 4.11
CA GLY A 430 15.72 9.26 4.89
C GLY A 430 16.72 8.43 4.12
N ASP A 431 17.64 7.84 4.86
CA ASP A 431 18.69 6.96 4.33
C ASP A 431 18.20 5.50 4.26
N ALA A 432 19.01 4.63 3.69
CA ALA A 432 18.66 3.24 3.47
C ALA A 432 19.34 2.29 4.47
N MET A 433 18.71 1.14 4.70
CA MET A 433 19.25 0.00 5.44
C MET A 433 19.10 -1.26 4.61
N LEU A 434 20.18 -2.04 4.48
CA LEU A 434 20.20 -3.36 3.86
C LEU A 434 20.40 -4.43 4.95
N ILE A 435 19.46 -5.36 5.05
CA ILE A 435 19.53 -6.53 5.94
C ILE A 435 19.84 -7.76 5.09
N LEU A 436 20.96 -8.43 5.41
CA LEU A 436 21.49 -9.61 4.74
C LEU A 436 21.44 -10.86 5.63
#